data_f6ed22e64b4a856f170b71246e976e79
#
_entry.id   f6ed22e64b4a856f170b71246e976e79
#
_cell.length_a   1.000
_cell.length_b   1.000
_cell.length_c   1.000
_cell.angle_alpha   90.00
_cell.angle_beta   90.00
_cell.angle_gamma   90.00
#
_symmetry.space_group_name_H-M   'P 1'
#
loop_
_entity.id
_entity.type
_entity.pdbx_description
1 polymer ?
#
loop_
_entity_poly.entity_id
_entity_poly.type
_entity_poly.pdbx_seq_one_letter_code
_entity_poly.pdbx_strand_id
1 'polypeptide(L)'
;TAEGCIGILLAERTRTLWGTNLLLLGFGPVGQALGARLAALGANVTVCARRAEQRALAESLGLRGAELARLAALAPAFDTVVNTIPAPVLTEPVLAALQPGSLIVDLASKPGGTDFAAAQRLGCKAIHALSLPAACAPDTAGEAVARTVLTILREREEHT
;
A
#
# COMPACT_ATOMS: atom_id res chain seq x y z
N THR A 1 9.79 2.16 -3.02
CA THR A 1 8.69 1.84 -2.06
C THR A 1 7.97 0.55 -2.45
N ALA A 2 7.49 0.40 -3.68
CA ALA A 2 6.71 -0.78 -4.08
C ALA A 2 7.49 -2.10 -3.93
N GLU A 3 8.71 -2.16 -4.40
CA GLU A 3 9.58 -3.34 -4.27
C GLU A 3 9.91 -3.67 -2.81
N GLY A 4 10.19 -2.64 -1.99
CA GLY A 4 10.42 -2.84 -0.56
C GLY A 4 9.18 -3.39 0.16
N CYS A 5 7.98 -2.93 -0.22
CA CYS A 5 6.73 -3.50 0.31
C CYS A 5 6.58 -4.98 -0.09
N ILE A 6 6.86 -5.32 -1.36
CA ILE A 6 6.82 -6.71 -1.81
C ILE A 6 7.83 -7.57 -1.03
N GLY A 7 9.04 -7.05 -0.79
CA GLY A 7 10.03 -7.72 0.06
C GLY A 7 9.51 -8.02 1.46
N ILE A 8 8.84 -7.07 2.10
CA ILE A 8 8.17 -7.29 3.41
C ILE A 8 7.10 -8.36 3.29
N LEU A 9 6.22 -8.28 2.30
CA LEU A 9 5.16 -9.27 2.10
C LEU A 9 5.73 -10.69 1.94
N LEU A 10 6.82 -10.85 1.18
CA LEU A 10 7.48 -12.15 0.98
C LEU A 10 8.17 -12.66 2.25
N ALA A 11 8.77 -11.76 3.04
CA ALA A 11 9.46 -12.13 4.29
C ALA A 11 8.49 -12.51 5.41
N GLU A 12 7.34 -11.85 5.47
CA GLU A 12 6.40 -11.96 6.59
C GLU A 12 5.28 -12.99 6.38
N ARG A 13 5.09 -13.45 5.15
CA ARG A 13 4.09 -14.45 4.80
C ARG A 13 4.71 -15.84 4.72
N THR A 14 3.93 -16.83 5.11
CA THR A 14 4.28 -18.26 4.93
C THR A 14 3.72 -18.85 3.63
N ARG A 15 2.96 -18.05 2.87
CA ARG A 15 2.33 -18.44 1.60
C ARG A 15 2.78 -17.53 0.47
N THR A 16 2.76 -18.03 -0.75
CA THR A 16 3.06 -17.26 -1.96
C THR A 16 2.11 -16.07 -2.12
N LEU A 17 2.53 -15.06 -2.87
CA LEU A 17 1.64 -13.97 -3.30
C LEU A 17 0.66 -14.42 -4.38
N TRP A 18 1.02 -15.43 -5.17
CA TRP A 18 0.15 -16.00 -6.19
C TRP A 18 -1.15 -16.53 -5.57
N GLY A 19 -2.28 -16.08 -6.12
CA GLY A 19 -3.62 -16.46 -5.64
C GLY A 19 -4.05 -15.78 -4.33
N THR A 20 -3.19 -14.98 -3.68
CA THR A 20 -3.54 -14.25 -2.45
C THR A 20 -4.60 -13.19 -2.72
N ASN A 21 -5.63 -13.13 -1.90
CA ASN A 21 -6.56 -12.01 -1.88
C ASN A 21 -5.95 -10.87 -1.07
N LEU A 22 -5.50 -9.81 -1.76
CA LEU A 22 -4.82 -8.69 -1.16
C LEU A 22 -5.67 -7.41 -1.28
N LEU A 23 -5.85 -6.72 -0.18
CA LEU A 23 -6.53 -5.43 -0.11
C LEU A 23 -5.51 -4.30 -0.14
N LEU A 24 -5.58 -3.45 -1.17
CA LEU A 24 -4.74 -2.27 -1.33
C LEU A 24 -5.56 -1.01 -1.07
N LEU A 25 -5.24 -0.30 0.01
CA LEU A 25 -5.92 0.93 0.38
C LEU A 25 -5.21 2.14 -0.22
N GLY A 26 -5.95 2.88 -1.06
CA GLY A 26 -5.44 4.01 -1.83
C GLY A 26 -4.84 3.62 -3.17
N PHE A 27 -5.02 4.50 -4.17
CA PHE A 27 -4.51 4.28 -5.54
C PHE A 27 -3.84 5.54 -6.10
N GLY A 28 -3.01 6.17 -5.26
CA GLY A 28 -2.05 7.19 -5.67
C GLY A 28 -0.83 6.57 -6.36
N PRO A 29 0.25 7.33 -6.60
CA PRO A 29 1.43 6.84 -7.32
C PRO A 29 2.02 5.55 -6.73
N VAL A 30 2.14 5.44 -5.41
CA VAL A 30 2.63 4.23 -4.73
C VAL A 30 1.67 3.06 -4.91
N GLY A 31 0.37 3.29 -4.72
CA GLY A 31 -0.66 2.26 -4.89
C GLY A 31 -0.71 1.71 -6.32
N GLN A 32 -0.60 2.57 -7.33
CA GLN A 32 -0.55 2.15 -8.75
C GLN A 32 0.68 1.30 -9.04
N ALA A 33 1.86 1.78 -8.65
CA ALA A 33 3.11 1.05 -8.85
C ALA A 33 3.11 -0.32 -8.15
N LEU A 34 2.54 -0.40 -6.95
CA LEU A 34 2.45 -1.63 -6.17
C LEU A 34 1.39 -2.58 -6.72
N GLY A 35 0.18 -2.07 -7.01
CA GLY A 35 -0.92 -2.88 -7.51
C GLY A 35 -0.59 -3.62 -8.80
N ALA A 36 0.05 -2.94 -9.76
CA ALA A 36 0.50 -3.55 -11.01
C ALA A 36 1.53 -4.68 -10.77
N ARG A 37 2.49 -4.48 -9.87
CA ARG A 37 3.50 -5.49 -9.54
C ARG A 37 2.92 -6.69 -8.81
N LEU A 38 2.01 -6.46 -7.86
CA LEU A 38 1.33 -7.53 -7.14
C LEU A 38 0.45 -8.38 -8.07
N ALA A 39 -0.25 -7.75 -9.01
CA ALA A 39 -1.02 -8.46 -10.02
C ALA A 39 -0.11 -9.29 -10.94
N ALA A 40 1.06 -8.76 -11.35
CA ALA A 40 2.05 -9.50 -12.14
C ALA A 40 2.63 -10.71 -11.38
N LEU A 41 2.66 -10.67 -10.05
CA LEU A 41 3.02 -11.80 -9.18
C LEU A 41 1.84 -12.77 -8.96
N GLY A 42 0.70 -12.54 -9.61
CA GLY A 42 -0.48 -13.40 -9.54
C GLY A 42 -1.36 -13.21 -8.32
N ALA A 43 -1.23 -12.10 -7.59
CA ALA A 43 -2.13 -11.77 -6.49
C ALA A 43 -3.49 -11.25 -7.02
N ASN A 44 -4.57 -11.60 -6.32
CA ASN A 44 -5.90 -11.06 -6.55
C ASN A 44 -6.03 -9.72 -5.80
N VAL A 45 -5.64 -8.62 -6.46
CA VAL A 45 -5.60 -7.31 -5.82
C VAL A 45 -6.96 -6.63 -5.91
N THR A 46 -7.49 -6.23 -4.75
CA THR A 46 -8.65 -5.34 -4.66
C THR A 46 -8.19 -3.97 -4.16
N VAL A 47 -8.37 -2.95 -4.98
CA VAL A 47 -8.06 -1.57 -4.66
C VAL A 47 -9.26 -0.92 -3.99
N CYS A 48 -9.09 -0.47 -2.76
CA CYS A 48 -10.12 0.24 -2.03
C CYS A 48 -9.79 1.73 -2.00
N ALA A 49 -10.59 2.54 -2.71
CA ALA A 49 -10.31 3.96 -2.86
C ALA A 49 -11.60 4.82 -2.77
N ARG A 50 -11.43 6.06 -2.27
CA ARG A 50 -12.54 7.00 -2.09
C ARG A 50 -13.04 7.53 -3.43
N ARG A 51 -12.13 7.94 -4.32
CA ARG A 51 -12.46 8.57 -5.60
C ARG A 51 -12.83 7.53 -6.67
N ALA A 52 -13.92 7.79 -7.41
CA ALA A 52 -14.37 6.91 -8.49
C ALA A 52 -13.30 6.76 -9.60
N GLU A 53 -12.58 7.84 -9.93
CA GLU A 53 -11.53 7.82 -10.95
C GLU A 53 -10.40 6.84 -10.59
N GLN A 54 -10.05 6.76 -9.32
CA GLN A 54 -9.03 5.81 -8.85
C GLN A 54 -9.49 4.36 -8.98
N ARG A 55 -10.76 4.10 -8.72
CA ARG A 55 -11.36 2.75 -8.88
C ARG A 55 -11.43 2.36 -10.36
N ALA A 56 -11.92 3.26 -11.21
CA ALA A 56 -11.97 3.05 -12.65
C ALA A 56 -10.57 2.82 -13.25
N LEU A 57 -9.57 3.59 -12.79
CA LEU A 57 -8.17 3.36 -13.19
C LEU A 57 -7.67 1.99 -12.74
N ALA A 58 -7.98 1.56 -11.52
CA ALA A 58 -7.62 0.22 -11.06
C ALA A 58 -8.24 -0.87 -11.94
N GLU A 59 -9.52 -0.73 -12.28
CA GLU A 59 -10.24 -1.66 -13.16
C GLU A 59 -9.65 -1.70 -14.57
N SER A 60 -9.26 -0.56 -15.13
CA SER A 60 -8.60 -0.50 -16.45
C SER A 60 -7.23 -1.21 -16.47
N LEU A 61 -6.61 -1.39 -15.32
CA LEU A 61 -5.36 -2.13 -15.13
C LEU A 61 -5.59 -3.61 -14.74
N GLY A 62 -6.82 -4.11 -14.81
CA GLY A 62 -7.18 -5.48 -14.49
C GLY A 62 -7.27 -5.78 -12.99
N LEU A 63 -7.27 -4.76 -12.13
CA LEU A 63 -7.46 -4.90 -10.70
C LEU A 63 -8.96 -4.76 -10.34
N ARG A 64 -9.35 -5.18 -9.14
CA ARG A 64 -10.72 -4.95 -8.67
C ARG A 64 -10.83 -3.60 -7.97
N GLY A 65 -11.81 -2.80 -8.33
CA GLY A 65 -12.13 -1.53 -7.68
C GLY A 65 -13.20 -1.70 -6.59
N ALA A 66 -13.01 -1.06 -5.43
CA ALA A 66 -14.00 -1.05 -4.35
C ALA A 66 -14.05 0.33 -3.66
N GLU A 67 -15.20 0.67 -3.10
CA GLU A 67 -15.38 1.91 -2.36
C GLU A 67 -14.78 1.83 -0.96
N LEU A 68 -14.04 2.86 -0.56
CA LEU A 68 -13.44 2.94 0.77
C LEU A 68 -14.50 2.90 1.89
N ALA A 69 -15.69 3.43 1.65
CA ALA A 69 -16.79 3.37 2.60
C ALA A 69 -17.26 1.94 2.91
N ARG A 70 -16.98 0.97 2.03
CA ARG A 70 -17.31 -0.44 2.22
C ARG A 70 -16.19 -1.25 2.88
N LEU A 71 -15.11 -0.62 3.32
CA LEU A 71 -13.90 -1.28 3.82
C LEU A 71 -14.19 -2.33 4.90
N ALA A 72 -14.97 -1.98 5.92
CA ALA A 72 -15.31 -2.91 7.00
C ALA A 72 -16.10 -4.15 6.52
N ALA A 73 -16.98 -3.98 5.54
CA ALA A 73 -17.75 -5.08 4.96
C ALA A 73 -16.90 -5.99 4.05
N LEU A 74 -15.84 -5.44 3.46
CA LEU A 74 -14.92 -6.17 2.59
C LEU A 74 -13.83 -6.91 3.38
N ALA A 75 -13.42 -6.36 4.51
CA ALA A 75 -12.29 -6.83 5.33
C ALA A 75 -12.26 -8.36 5.58
N PRO A 76 -13.38 -9.05 5.85
CA PRO A 76 -13.37 -10.50 6.10
C PRO A 76 -12.81 -11.36 4.96
N ALA A 77 -12.79 -10.85 3.74
CA ALA A 77 -12.32 -11.59 2.57
C ALA A 77 -10.78 -11.56 2.41
N PHE A 78 -10.06 -10.83 3.26
CA PHE A 78 -8.63 -10.57 3.09
C PHE A 78 -7.82 -10.97 4.32
N ASP A 79 -6.68 -11.59 4.06
CA ASP A 79 -5.65 -11.92 5.06
C ASP A 79 -4.44 -10.98 4.96
N THR A 80 -4.39 -10.16 3.93
CA THR A 80 -3.28 -9.26 3.65
C THR A 80 -3.79 -7.89 3.23
N VAL A 81 -3.35 -6.86 3.92
CA VAL A 81 -3.74 -5.47 3.67
C VAL A 81 -2.49 -4.61 3.50
N VAL A 82 -2.46 -3.79 2.45
CA VAL A 82 -1.44 -2.76 2.29
C VAL A 82 -2.11 -1.40 2.28
N ASN A 83 -1.71 -0.53 3.20
CA ASN A 83 -2.23 0.83 3.29
C ASN A 83 -1.26 1.85 2.69
N THR A 84 -1.78 2.74 1.84
CA THR A 84 -1.05 3.90 1.29
C THR A 84 -1.73 5.23 1.63
N ILE A 85 -2.80 5.21 2.43
CA ILE A 85 -3.60 6.40 2.77
C ILE A 85 -3.09 7.00 4.08
N PRO A 86 -2.61 8.27 4.09
CA PRO A 86 -2.10 8.92 5.29
C PRO A 86 -3.24 9.52 6.14
N ALA A 87 -4.25 8.71 6.44
CA ALA A 87 -5.39 9.06 7.28
C ALA A 87 -5.90 7.80 7.99
N PRO A 88 -6.53 7.90 9.17
CA PRO A 88 -7.05 6.75 9.91
C PRO A 88 -8.13 6.00 9.12
N VAL A 89 -7.75 4.90 8.46
CA VAL A 89 -8.65 4.05 7.66
C VAL A 89 -8.74 2.63 8.22
N LEU A 90 -7.68 2.11 8.79
CA LEU A 90 -7.65 0.82 9.48
C LEU A 90 -7.93 1.04 10.97
N THR A 91 -9.17 1.42 11.25
CA THR A 91 -9.69 1.64 12.62
C THR A 91 -10.05 0.32 13.28
N GLU A 92 -10.24 0.32 14.60
CA GLU A 92 -10.56 -0.89 15.37
C GLU A 92 -11.72 -1.71 14.77
N PRO A 93 -12.88 -1.13 14.34
CA PRO A 93 -13.95 -1.89 13.71
C PRO A 93 -13.53 -2.59 12.41
N VAL A 94 -12.67 -1.96 11.60
CA VAL A 94 -12.15 -2.55 10.36
C VAL A 94 -11.18 -3.69 10.69
N LEU A 95 -10.28 -3.46 11.64
CA LEU A 95 -9.31 -4.45 12.09
C LEU A 95 -9.97 -5.69 12.68
N ALA A 96 -11.03 -5.50 13.47
CA ALA A 96 -11.80 -6.59 14.06
C ALA A 96 -12.55 -7.44 13.01
N ALA A 97 -12.80 -6.89 11.83
CA ALA A 97 -13.43 -7.60 10.72
C ALA A 97 -12.43 -8.37 9.84
N LEU A 98 -11.12 -8.12 9.96
CA LEU A 98 -10.10 -8.88 9.23
C LEU A 98 -10.01 -10.32 9.74
N GLN A 99 -9.42 -11.19 8.94
CA GLN A 99 -9.14 -12.56 9.36
C GLN A 99 -8.11 -12.57 10.51
N PRO A 100 -8.24 -13.48 11.48
CA PRO A 100 -7.25 -13.63 12.55
C PRO A 100 -5.84 -13.85 11.97
N GLY A 101 -4.85 -13.14 12.52
CA GLY A 101 -3.47 -13.22 12.05
C GLY A 101 -3.18 -12.47 10.74
N SER A 102 -4.11 -11.66 10.25
CA SER A 102 -3.90 -10.84 9.05
C SER A 102 -2.62 -10.02 9.11
N LEU A 103 -1.92 -9.96 7.97
CA LEU A 103 -0.75 -9.11 7.79
C LEU A 103 -1.17 -7.73 7.25
N ILE A 104 -0.75 -6.69 7.93
CA ILE A 104 -0.98 -5.29 7.54
C ILE A 104 0.37 -4.62 7.31
N VAL A 105 0.59 -4.05 6.13
CA VAL A 105 1.76 -3.23 5.82
C VAL A 105 1.30 -1.81 5.57
N ASP A 106 1.63 -0.90 6.46
CA ASP A 106 1.28 0.51 6.34
C ASP A 106 2.46 1.30 5.75
N LEU A 107 2.27 1.81 4.53
CA LEU A 107 3.25 2.60 3.77
C LEU A 107 3.05 4.10 3.94
N ALA A 108 1.97 4.51 4.61
CA ALA A 108 1.65 5.91 4.78
C ALA A 108 2.66 6.61 5.70
N SER A 109 2.90 7.89 5.44
CA SER A 109 3.72 8.72 6.33
C SER A 109 3.12 8.78 7.74
N LYS A 110 3.99 9.03 8.74
CA LYS A 110 3.54 9.16 10.12
C LYS A 110 2.37 10.17 10.24
N PRO A 111 1.38 9.87 11.06
CA PRO A 111 1.27 8.76 12.01
C PRO A 111 0.86 7.41 11.38
N GLY A 112 0.64 7.33 10.06
CA GLY A 112 0.09 6.17 9.37
C GLY A 112 -1.44 6.21 9.30
N GLY A 113 -2.03 5.17 8.71
CA GLY A 113 -3.48 5.02 8.60
C GLY A 113 -4.04 3.84 9.41
N THR A 114 -3.17 3.17 10.18
CA THR A 114 -3.48 1.98 10.98
C THR A 114 -3.50 2.31 12.47
N ASP A 115 -4.54 1.88 13.17
CA ASP A 115 -4.53 1.82 14.64
C ASP A 115 -3.67 0.61 15.08
N PHE A 116 -2.37 0.84 15.25
CA PHE A 116 -1.41 -0.20 15.61
C PHE A 116 -1.69 -0.83 16.98
N ALA A 117 -2.22 -0.05 17.92
CA ALA A 117 -2.55 -0.56 19.24
C ALA A 117 -3.75 -1.51 19.16
N ALA A 118 -4.78 -1.16 18.43
CA ALA A 118 -5.92 -2.05 18.17
C ALA A 118 -5.49 -3.29 17.36
N ALA A 119 -4.66 -3.14 16.32
CA ALA A 119 -4.15 -4.26 15.54
C ALA A 119 -3.44 -5.30 16.42
N GLN A 120 -2.59 -4.84 17.35
CA GLN A 120 -1.90 -5.71 18.29
C GLN A 120 -2.88 -6.45 19.22
N ARG A 121 -3.86 -5.75 19.79
CA ARG A 121 -4.88 -6.36 20.65
C ARG A 121 -5.71 -7.42 19.93
N LEU A 122 -5.99 -7.19 18.65
CA LEU A 122 -6.80 -8.07 17.79
C LEU A 122 -5.99 -9.19 17.14
N GLY A 123 -4.69 -9.30 17.45
CA GLY A 123 -3.83 -10.35 16.90
C GLY A 123 -3.47 -10.19 15.43
N CYS A 124 -3.62 -8.99 14.85
CA CYS A 124 -3.13 -8.67 13.52
C CYS A 124 -1.63 -8.32 13.58
N LYS A 125 -0.87 -8.79 12.59
CA LYS A 125 0.52 -8.39 12.42
C LYS A 125 0.60 -7.10 11.61
N ALA A 126 0.80 -5.96 12.26
CA ALA A 126 0.86 -4.65 11.62
C ALA A 126 2.29 -4.09 11.61
N ILE A 127 2.76 -3.69 10.42
CA ILE A 127 4.10 -3.16 10.18
C ILE A 127 3.98 -1.75 9.61
N HIS A 128 4.54 -0.75 10.29
CA HIS A 128 4.68 0.60 9.73
C HIS A 128 5.98 0.67 8.93
N ALA A 129 5.87 0.53 7.62
CA ALA A 129 7.00 0.40 6.72
C ALA A 129 7.44 1.77 6.17
N LEU A 130 8.19 2.50 6.97
CA LEU A 130 8.72 3.82 6.65
C LEU A 130 10.05 3.75 5.90
N SER A 131 10.33 4.78 5.10
CA SER A 131 11.63 4.98 4.43
C SER A 131 12.08 3.81 3.55
N LEU A 132 11.17 3.02 3.01
CA LEU A 132 11.47 1.85 2.19
C LEU A 132 12.45 2.12 1.02
N PRO A 133 12.38 3.24 0.27
CA PRO A 133 13.36 3.49 -0.78
C PRO A 133 14.80 3.49 -0.28
N ALA A 134 15.05 4.17 0.84
CA ALA A 134 16.37 4.23 1.44
C ALA A 134 16.81 2.89 2.06
N ALA A 135 15.87 2.13 2.62
CA ALA A 135 16.16 0.85 3.26
C ALA A 135 16.41 -0.28 2.25
N CYS A 136 15.69 -0.28 1.11
CA CYS A 136 15.68 -1.40 0.17
C CYS A 136 16.48 -1.15 -1.10
N ALA A 137 16.65 0.12 -1.52
CA ALA A 137 17.33 0.49 -2.76
C ALA A 137 17.97 1.90 -2.63
N PRO A 138 18.95 2.08 -1.73
CA PRO A 138 19.51 3.40 -1.41
C PRO A 138 20.13 4.08 -2.62
N ASP A 139 20.86 3.34 -3.46
CA ASP A 139 21.52 3.90 -4.65
C ASP A 139 20.48 4.47 -5.63
N THR A 140 19.51 3.67 -6.03
CA THR A 140 18.44 4.10 -6.93
C THR A 140 17.61 5.24 -6.35
N ALA A 141 17.33 5.21 -5.04
CA ALA A 141 16.62 6.27 -4.36
C ALA A 141 17.41 7.58 -4.36
N GLY A 142 18.71 7.52 -4.08
CA GLY A 142 19.63 8.66 -4.12
C GLY A 142 19.73 9.28 -5.52
N GLU A 143 19.90 8.45 -6.55
CA GLU A 143 19.94 8.90 -7.95
C GLU A 143 18.62 9.59 -8.37
N ALA A 144 17.48 9.02 -7.99
CA ALA A 144 16.18 9.61 -8.30
C ALA A 144 15.98 10.99 -7.65
N VAL A 145 16.40 11.14 -6.39
CA VAL A 145 16.35 12.43 -5.69
C VAL A 145 17.29 13.43 -6.34
N ALA A 146 18.55 13.05 -6.62
CA ALA A 146 19.53 13.92 -7.26
C ALA A 146 19.04 14.41 -8.62
N ARG A 147 18.51 13.51 -9.45
CA ARG A 147 17.96 13.86 -10.77
C ARG A 147 16.79 14.85 -10.63
N THR A 148 15.89 14.63 -9.70
CA THR A 148 14.73 15.51 -9.48
C THR A 148 15.19 16.92 -9.05
N VAL A 149 16.14 17.01 -8.12
CA VAL A 149 16.70 18.29 -7.66
C VAL A 149 17.36 19.05 -8.83
N LEU A 150 18.19 18.37 -9.64
CA LEU A 150 18.82 18.98 -10.80
C LEU A 150 17.81 19.47 -11.84
N THR A 151 16.73 18.72 -12.08
CA THR A 151 15.66 19.13 -12.99
C THR A 151 14.99 20.40 -12.49
N ILE A 152 14.60 20.44 -11.22
CA ILE A 152 13.97 21.64 -10.62
C ILE A 152 14.87 22.88 -10.69
N LEU A 153 16.18 22.70 -10.47
CA LEU A 153 17.13 23.84 -10.56
C LEU A 153 17.21 24.39 -11.99
N ARG A 154 17.31 23.50 -13.01
CA ARG A 154 17.34 23.91 -14.42
C ARG A 154 16.06 24.63 -14.83
N GLU A 155 14.90 24.10 -14.50
CA GLU A 155 13.61 24.73 -14.81
C GLU A 155 13.49 26.12 -14.19
N ARG A 156 14.07 26.36 -13.00
CA ARG A 156 14.09 27.68 -12.38
C ARG A 156 15.02 28.66 -13.09
N GLU A 157 16.18 28.19 -13.55
CA GLU A 157 17.13 29.04 -14.32
C GLU A 157 16.55 29.47 -15.67
N GLU A 158 15.79 28.61 -16.33
CA GLU A 158 15.14 28.90 -17.62
C GLU A 158 13.98 29.91 -17.50
N HIS A 159 13.42 30.11 -16.32
CA HIS A 159 12.31 31.03 -16.06
C HIS A 159 12.76 32.36 -15.40
N THR A 160 14.05 32.61 -15.27
CA THR A 160 14.65 33.85 -14.74
C THR A 160 15.34 34.63 -15.81
#